data_742e4e853277cb343f6ab5f81c17d6a8
#
_entry.id   742e4e853277cb343f6ab5f81c17d6a8
#
_cell.length_a   1.000
_cell.length_b   1.000
_cell.length_c   1.000
_cell.angle_alpha   90.00
_cell.angle_beta   90.00
_cell.angle_gamma   90.00
#
_symmetry.space_group_name_H-M   'P 1'
#
loop_
_entity.id
_entity.type
_entity.pdbx_description
1 polymer ?
#
loop_
_entity_poly.entity_id
_entity_poly.type
_entity_poly.pdbx_seq_one_letter_code
_entity_poly.pdbx_strand_id
1 'polypeptide(L)'
;MDDKWIPVTEPLPLEKRQLEGMKVDVLLSPYDVPEAVRGFIRKDHKVFLIEFKYISQEDTIERPQSEHVKLRVGRNSGRLYAIELDLQKFGANHVQLRLEVAEALKNVLTHLVKEPVSPMRATNYKMAKKVVENHEDCILQPI
;
A
#
# COMPACT_ATOMS: atom_id res chain seq x y z
N MET A 1 9.06 -8.46 -19.50
CA MET A 1 8.53 -7.34 -18.73
C MET A 1 9.09 -7.41 -17.33
N ASP A 2 9.78 -6.38 -16.93
CA ASP A 2 10.46 -6.39 -15.63
C ASP A 2 9.50 -6.00 -14.51
N ASP A 3 8.99 -7.01 -13.82
CA ASP A 3 8.26 -6.80 -12.57
C ASP A 3 9.28 -6.42 -11.49
N LYS A 4 9.82 -5.23 -11.66
CA LYS A 4 10.92 -4.79 -10.81
C LYS A 4 10.42 -4.28 -9.48
N TRP A 5 10.87 -4.92 -8.40
CA TRP A 5 10.61 -4.44 -7.06
C TRP A 5 11.49 -3.24 -6.76
N ILE A 6 10.89 -2.19 -6.20
CA ILE A 6 11.60 -1.00 -5.77
C ILE A 6 11.91 -1.16 -4.28
N PRO A 7 13.19 -1.30 -3.90
CA PRO A 7 13.53 -1.48 -2.49
C PRO A 7 13.22 -0.23 -1.67
N VAL A 8 12.72 -0.46 -0.46
CA VAL A 8 12.45 0.60 0.50
C VAL A 8 13.68 0.70 1.40
N THR A 9 14.41 1.81 1.29
CA THR A 9 15.67 2.00 1.98
C THR A 9 15.57 2.94 3.17
N GLU A 10 14.38 3.36 3.53
CA GLU A 10 14.18 4.31 4.60
C GLU A 10 14.37 3.65 5.97
N PRO A 11 14.95 4.39 6.94
CA PRO A 11 15.07 3.88 8.29
C PRO A 11 13.69 3.67 8.91
N LEU A 12 13.59 2.68 9.80
CA LEU A 12 12.36 2.42 10.54
C LEU A 12 12.04 3.63 11.42
N PRO A 13 10.81 4.19 11.33
CA PRO A 13 10.44 5.31 12.15
C PRO A 13 10.22 4.88 13.61
N LEU A 14 10.51 5.81 14.51
CA LEU A 14 10.15 5.69 15.91
C LEU A 14 8.74 6.25 16.08
N GLU A 15 7.87 5.48 16.70
CA GLU A 15 6.54 5.94 17.04
C GLU A 15 6.54 6.44 18.48
N LYS A 16 6.08 7.69 18.68
CA LYS A 16 5.93 8.25 20.01
C LYS A 16 4.50 8.05 20.48
N ARG A 17 4.34 7.33 21.58
CA ARG A 17 3.04 7.11 22.20
C ARG A 17 3.01 7.71 23.58
N GLN A 18 1.85 8.21 23.97
CA GLN A 18 1.62 8.71 25.31
C GLN A 18 0.75 7.70 26.07
N LEU A 19 1.35 7.08 27.08
CA LEU A 19 0.68 6.12 27.96
C LEU A 19 0.72 6.72 29.37
N GLU A 20 -0.47 6.97 29.94
CA GLU A 20 -0.60 7.44 31.34
C GLU A 20 0.28 8.66 31.66
N GLY A 21 0.37 9.62 30.72
CA GLY A 21 1.17 10.81 30.90
C GLY A 21 2.66 10.66 30.59
N MET A 22 3.10 9.46 30.24
CA MET A 22 4.48 9.18 29.84
C MET A 22 4.60 9.06 28.33
N LYS A 23 5.64 9.67 27.77
CA LYS A 23 5.97 9.50 26.35
C LYS A 23 6.84 8.26 26.20
N VAL A 24 6.37 7.31 25.41
CA VAL A 24 7.12 6.08 25.12
C VAL A 24 7.47 6.08 23.63
N ASP A 25 8.75 5.93 23.32
CA ASP A 25 9.22 5.77 21.96
C ASP A 25 9.20 4.28 21.63
N VAL A 26 8.39 3.91 20.62
CA VAL A 26 8.25 2.52 20.19
C VAL A 26 8.89 2.36 18.83
N LEU A 27 9.86 1.46 18.75
CA LEU A 27 10.47 1.09 17.47
C LEU A 27 9.54 0.10 16.75
N LEU A 28 9.22 0.39 15.50
CA LEU A 28 8.38 -0.49 14.70
C LEU A 28 9.11 -1.77 14.33
N SER A 29 8.37 -2.89 14.31
CA SER A 29 8.93 -4.15 13.86
C SER A 29 9.25 -4.10 12.38
N PRO A 30 10.44 -4.56 11.95
CA PRO A 30 10.77 -4.62 10.52
C PRO A 30 9.84 -5.55 9.73
N TYR A 31 9.16 -6.49 10.41
CA TYR A 31 8.21 -7.37 9.75
C TYR A 31 6.93 -6.66 9.31
N ASP A 32 6.61 -5.52 9.93
CA ASP A 32 5.38 -4.77 9.65
C ASP A 32 5.61 -3.63 8.64
N VAL A 33 6.83 -3.42 8.20
CA VAL A 33 7.20 -2.38 7.25
C VAL A 33 7.50 -3.03 5.90
N PRO A 34 6.91 -2.53 4.80
CA PRO A 34 7.22 -3.08 3.47
C PRO A 34 8.71 -2.95 3.14
N GLU A 35 9.30 -4.04 2.69
CA GLU A 35 10.70 -4.11 2.27
C GLU A 35 10.88 -3.58 0.86
N ALA A 36 9.89 -3.80 0.01
CA ALA A 36 9.89 -3.37 -1.37
C ALA A 36 8.45 -3.17 -1.85
N VAL A 37 8.32 -2.39 -2.91
CA VAL A 37 7.02 -2.08 -3.51
C VAL A 37 7.16 -2.15 -5.03
N ARG A 38 6.09 -2.54 -5.71
CA ARG A 38 6.01 -2.43 -7.16
C ARG A 38 4.58 -2.11 -7.57
N GLY A 39 4.45 -1.42 -8.70
CA GLY A 39 3.14 -1.10 -9.24
C GLY A 39 3.18 -1.14 -10.75
N PHE A 40 2.10 -1.60 -11.36
CA PHE A 40 2.00 -1.66 -12.80
C PHE A 40 0.54 -1.68 -13.27
N ILE A 41 0.35 -1.21 -14.50
CA ILE A 41 -0.96 -1.20 -15.14
C ILE A 41 -1.01 -2.39 -16.09
N ARG A 42 -1.94 -3.31 -15.85
CA ARG A 42 -2.21 -4.44 -16.75
C ARG A 42 -3.21 -3.98 -17.80
N LYS A 43 -2.72 -3.73 -19.00
CA LYS A 43 -3.58 -3.21 -20.09
C LYS A 43 -4.63 -4.19 -20.54
N ASP A 44 -4.28 -5.48 -20.64
CA ASP A 44 -5.18 -6.54 -21.08
C ASP A 44 -6.38 -6.75 -20.13
N HIS A 45 -6.17 -6.50 -18.85
CA HIS A 45 -7.24 -6.63 -17.83
C HIS A 45 -7.73 -5.28 -17.32
N LYS A 46 -7.17 -4.18 -17.81
CA LYS A 46 -7.51 -2.81 -17.39
C LYS A 46 -7.49 -2.66 -15.88
N VAL A 47 -6.39 -3.09 -15.29
CA VAL A 47 -6.22 -3.11 -13.84
C VAL A 47 -4.89 -2.46 -13.48
N PHE A 48 -4.91 -1.62 -12.46
CA PHE A 48 -3.68 -1.17 -11.81
C PHE A 48 -3.48 -2.00 -10.56
N LEU A 49 -2.30 -2.59 -10.41
CA LEU A 49 -1.94 -3.39 -9.26
C LEU A 49 -0.72 -2.80 -8.58
N ILE A 50 -0.80 -2.59 -7.27
CA ILE A 50 0.36 -2.25 -6.47
C ILE A 50 0.56 -3.35 -5.43
N GLU A 51 1.80 -3.81 -5.28
CA GLU A 51 2.14 -4.89 -4.38
C GLU A 51 3.22 -4.46 -3.39
N PHE A 52 3.12 -4.97 -2.18
CA PHE A 52 4.07 -4.73 -1.10
C PHE A 52 4.72 -6.05 -0.71
N LYS A 53 6.05 -6.04 -0.58
CA LYS A 53 6.82 -7.20 -0.18
C LYS A 53 7.31 -7.01 1.25
N TYR A 54 7.20 -8.06 2.05
CA TYR A 54 7.63 -8.06 3.44
C TYR A 54 8.72 -9.11 3.65
N ILE A 55 9.48 -8.97 4.74
CA ILE A 55 10.53 -9.92 5.12
C ILE A 55 9.94 -11.32 5.29
N SER A 56 8.79 -11.40 5.97
CA SER A 56 8.09 -12.66 6.20
C SER A 56 6.89 -12.78 5.28
N GLN A 57 6.74 -13.91 4.62
CA GLN A 57 5.61 -14.18 3.73
C GLN A 57 4.54 -14.99 4.47
N GLU A 58 3.29 -14.79 4.12
CA GLU A 58 2.16 -15.56 4.65
C GLU A 58 1.10 -15.73 3.57
N ASP A 59 0.15 -16.61 3.81
CA ASP A 59 -1.00 -16.73 2.93
C ASP A 59 -1.82 -15.46 2.97
N THR A 60 -2.32 -15.05 1.82
CA THR A 60 -3.13 -13.85 1.69
C THR A 60 -4.55 -14.20 1.31
N ILE A 61 -5.48 -13.34 1.69
CA ILE A 61 -6.88 -13.44 1.28
C ILE A 61 -7.28 -12.16 0.55
N GLU A 62 -8.22 -12.31 -0.36
CA GLU A 62 -8.78 -11.19 -1.09
C GLU A 62 -9.87 -10.53 -0.27
N ARG A 63 -9.81 -9.22 -0.16
CA ARG A 63 -10.78 -8.43 0.61
C ARG A 63 -11.31 -7.30 -0.27
N PRO A 64 -12.53 -7.42 -0.80
CA PRO A 64 -13.11 -6.33 -1.59
C PRO A 64 -13.35 -5.09 -0.72
N GLN A 65 -12.90 -3.93 -1.20
CA GLN A 65 -13.10 -2.66 -0.52
C GLN A 65 -14.30 -1.91 -1.12
N SER A 66 -14.45 -2.01 -2.43
CA SER A 66 -15.56 -1.41 -3.18
C SER A 66 -15.68 -2.16 -4.51
N GLU A 67 -16.60 -1.71 -5.37
CA GLU A 67 -16.76 -2.31 -6.71
C GLU A 67 -15.49 -2.25 -7.56
N HIS A 68 -14.62 -1.27 -7.30
CA HIS A 68 -13.44 -1.03 -8.14
C HIS A 68 -12.13 -1.21 -7.40
N VAL A 69 -12.19 -1.54 -6.12
CA VAL A 69 -11.00 -1.68 -5.29
C VAL A 69 -11.02 -3.02 -4.56
N LYS A 70 -9.98 -3.80 -4.75
CA LYS A 70 -9.77 -5.05 -4.02
C LYS A 70 -8.44 -4.96 -3.29
N LEU A 71 -8.44 -5.45 -2.07
CA LEU A 71 -7.22 -5.55 -1.27
C LEU A 71 -6.82 -7.02 -1.17
N ARG A 72 -5.52 -7.24 -1.05
CA ARG A 72 -4.99 -8.54 -0.67
C ARG A 72 -4.28 -8.34 0.66
N VAL A 73 -4.75 -9.03 1.67
CA VAL A 73 -4.25 -8.86 3.04
C VAL A 73 -3.77 -10.19 3.59
N GLY A 74 -2.82 -10.13 4.52
CA GLY A 74 -2.32 -11.33 5.19
C GLY A 74 -3.43 -12.00 5.98
N ARG A 75 -3.53 -13.31 5.85
CA ARG A 75 -4.57 -14.11 6.53
C ARG A 75 -4.48 -13.95 8.05
N ASN A 76 -3.28 -13.94 8.59
CA ASN A 76 -3.06 -13.88 10.04
C ASN A 76 -2.77 -12.47 10.53
N SER A 77 -1.91 -11.74 9.82
CA SER A 77 -1.46 -10.41 10.26
C SER A 77 -2.40 -9.29 9.87
N GLY A 78 -3.14 -9.44 8.77
CA GLY A 78 -3.91 -8.35 8.18
C GLY A 78 -3.05 -7.31 7.49
N ARG A 79 -1.73 -7.56 7.32
CA ARG A 79 -0.85 -6.64 6.58
C ARG A 79 -1.32 -6.50 5.14
N LEU A 80 -1.11 -5.31 4.60
CA LEU A 80 -1.51 -5.00 3.23
C LEU A 80 -0.46 -5.53 2.25
N TYR A 81 -0.83 -6.51 1.42
CA TYR A 81 0.04 -7.09 0.42
C TYR A 81 -0.18 -6.54 -0.98
N ALA A 82 -1.40 -6.15 -1.31
CA ALA A 82 -1.69 -5.59 -2.63
C ALA A 82 -2.96 -4.76 -2.63
N ILE A 83 -2.99 -3.80 -3.55
CA ILE A 83 -4.20 -3.03 -3.87
C ILE A 83 -4.41 -3.16 -5.37
N GLU A 84 -5.60 -3.56 -5.77
CA GLU A 84 -6.01 -3.69 -7.16
C GLU A 84 -7.10 -2.69 -7.46
N LEU A 85 -6.88 -1.84 -8.47
CA LEU A 85 -7.85 -0.85 -8.92
C LEU A 85 -8.36 -1.23 -10.31
N ASP A 86 -9.68 -1.26 -10.47
CA ASP A 86 -10.32 -1.49 -11.77
C ASP A 86 -10.28 -0.18 -12.57
N LEU A 87 -9.61 -0.21 -13.72
CA LEU A 87 -9.39 0.97 -14.55
C LEU A 87 -10.48 1.20 -15.61
N GLN A 88 -11.52 0.40 -15.65
CA GLN A 88 -12.57 0.56 -16.66
C GLN A 88 -13.29 1.90 -16.57
N LYS A 89 -13.32 2.50 -15.39
CA LYS A 89 -13.95 3.81 -15.16
C LYS A 89 -13.02 5.00 -15.31
N PHE A 90 -11.73 4.75 -15.59
CA PHE A 90 -10.76 5.83 -15.71
C PHE A 90 -10.58 6.23 -17.17
N GLY A 91 -10.08 7.44 -17.39
CA GLY A 91 -9.88 7.98 -18.72
C GLY A 91 -8.88 7.19 -19.57
N ALA A 92 -9.01 7.30 -20.89
CA ALA A 92 -8.16 6.59 -21.83
C ALA A 92 -6.79 7.28 -22.06
N ASN A 93 -6.68 8.56 -21.72
CA ASN A 93 -5.43 9.32 -21.87
C ASN A 93 -4.44 8.92 -20.80
N HIS A 94 -3.20 8.61 -21.17
CA HIS A 94 -2.18 8.14 -20.23
C HIS A 94 -1.87 9.12 -19.10
N VAL A 95 -1.81 10.41 -19.39
CA VAL A 95 -1.52 11.42 -18.38
C VAL A 95 -2.68 11.52 -17.39
N GLN A 96 -3.90 11.57 -17.91
CA GLN A 96 -5.10 11.63 -17.09
C GLN A 96 -5.29 10.35 -16.28
N LEU A 97 -5.06 9.19 -16.90
CA LEU A 97 -5.13 7.89 -16.23
C LEU A 97 -4.17 7.83 -15.04
N ARG A 98 -2.93 8.27 -15.25
CA ARG A 98 -1.93 8.29 -14.18
C ARG A 98 -2.37 9.16 -13.00
N LEU A 99 -2.92 10.35 -13.28
CA LEU A 99 -3.40 11.26 -12.24
C LEU A 99 -4.60 10.67 -11.50
N GLU A 100 -5.54 10.07 -12.22
CA GLU A 100 -6.71 9.44 -11.63
C GLU A 100 -6.35 8.24 -10.76
N VAL A 101 -5.42 7.41 -11.22
CA VAL A 101 -4.93 6.27 -10.45
C VAL A 101 -4.22 6.74 -9.18
N ALA A 102 -3.39 7.77 -9.30
CA ALA A 102 -2.69 8.34 -8.14
C ALA A 102 -3.70 8.84 -7.09
N GLU A 103 -4.72 9.55 -7.53
CA GLU A 103 -5.76 10.09 -6.64
C GLU A 103 -6.55 8.96 -6.00
N ALA A 104 -6.97 7.97 -6.77
CA ALA A 104 -7.72 6.82 -6.27
C ALA A 104 -6.90 6.04 -5.23
N LEU A 105 -5.62 5.82 -5.52
CA LEU A 105 -4.72 5.11 -4.62
C LEU A 105 -4.53 5.85 -3.30
N LYS A 106 -4.34 7.16 -3.35
CA LYS A 106 -4.24 8.00 -2.15
C LYS A 106 -5.51 7.95 -1.31
N ASN A 107 -6.67 7.99 -1.98
CA ASN A 107 -7.95 7.91 -1.29
C ASN A 107 -8.14 6.58 -0.58
N VAL A 108 -7.79 5.47 -1.23
CA VAL A 108 -7.86 4.14 -0.62
C VAL A 108 -6.96 4.05 0.60
N LEU A 109 -5.71 4.48 0.46
CA LEU A 109 -4.74 4.42 1.57
C LEU A 109 -5.15 5.31 2.73
N THR A 110 -5.64 6.51 2.44
CA THR A 110 -6.11 7.42 3.47
C THR A 110 -7.29 6.83 4.23
N HIS A 111 -8.22 6.19 3.52
CA HIS A 111 -9.37 5.53 4.13
C HIS A 111 -8.93 4.36 5.03
N LEU A 112 -8.00 3.53 4.55
CA LEU A 112 -7.48 2.41 5.32
C LEU A 112 -6.82 2.86 6.62
N VAL A 113 -6.06 3.95 6.58
CA VAL A 113 -5.39 4.48 7.76
C VAL A 113 -6.39 4.95 8.83
N LYS A 114 -7.57 5.39 8.40
CA LYS A 114 -8.63 5.87 9.31
C LYS A 114 -9.53 4.76 9.83
N GLU A 115 -9.46 3.56 9.28
CA GLU A 115 -10.28 2.44 9.75
C GLU A 115 -9.92 2.06 11.19
N PRO A 116 -10.91 1.74 12.02
CA PRO A 116 -10.65 1.26 13.37
C PRO A 116 -10.16 -0.20 13.32
N VAL A 117 -8.86 -0.37 13.29
CA VAL A 117 -8.20 -1.69 13.27
C VAL A 117 -7.22 -1.76 14.43
N SER A 118 -6.60 -2.93 14.63
CA SER A 118 -5.57 -3.07 15.66
C SER A 118 -4.43 -2.07 15.44
N PRO A 119 -3.73 -1.63 16.50
CA PRO A 119 -2.60 -0.71 16.36
C PRO A 119 -1.53 -1.18 15.39
N MET A 120 -1.23 -2.48 15.38
CA MET A 120 -0.24 -3.06 14.46
C MET A 120 -0.66 -2.91 13.01
N ARG A 121 -1.94 -3.20 12.72
CA ARG A 121 -2.49 -3.08 11.38
C ARG A 121 -2.54 -1.62 10.93
N ALA A 122 -2.96 -0.72 11.82
CA ALA A 122 -2.98 0.71 11.54
C ALA A 122 -1.58 1.24 11.20
N THR A 123 -0.57 0.80 11.94
CA THR A 123 0.82 1.17 11.69
C THR A 123 1.28 0.66 10.33
N ASN A 124 0.96 -0.59 9.99
CA ASN A 124 1.30 -1.17 8.69
C ASN A 124 0.68 -0.36 7.55
N TYR A 125 -0.59 0.01 7.67
CA TYR A 125 -1.27 0.80 6.64
C TYR A 125 -0.65 2.18 6.48
N LYS A 126 -0.25 2.83 7.58
CA LYS A 126 0.46 4.11 7.53
C LYS A 126 1.81 3.98 6.80
N MET A 127 2.54 2.91 7.08
CA MET A 127 3.83 2.66 6.43
C MET A 127 3.65 2.36 4.95
N ALA A 128 2.65 1.58 4.59
CA ALA A 128 2.33 1.31 3.19
C ALA A 128 2.01 2.60 2.44
N LYS A 129 1.21 3.49 3.04
CA LYS A 129 0.89 4.79 2.46
C LYS A 129 2.15 5.63 2.25
N LYS A 130 3.03 5.69 3.25
CA LYS A 130 4.28 6.43 3.16
C LYS A 130 5.18 5.91 2.04
N VAL A 131 5.28 4.59 1.91
CA VAL A 131 6.06 3.96 0.84
C VAL A 131 5.53 4.37 -0.54
N VAL A 132 4.23 4.35 -0.72
CA VAL A 132 3.60 4.78 -1.98
C VAL A 132 3.91 6.24 -2.27
N GLU A 133 3.77 7.12 -1.28
CA GLU A 133 4.03 8.55 -1.46
C GLU A 133 5.47 8.83 -1.86
N ASN A 134 6.42 8.09 -1.28
CA ASN A 134 7.84 8.29 -1.54
C ASN A 134 8.30 7.69 -2.89
N HIS A 135 7.55 6.74 -3.43
CA HIS A 135 7.91 6.05 -4.68
C HIS A 135 6.85 6.23 -5.77
N GLU A 136 6.00 7.23 -5.65
CA GLU A 136 4.87 7.46 -6.56
C GLU A 136 5.32 7.52 -8.04
N ASP A 137 6.38 8.25 -8.34
CA ASP A 137 6.85 8.41 -9.71
C ASP A 137 7.30 7.09 -10.34
N CYS A 138 7.85 6.19 -9.54
CA CYS A 138 8.31 4.89 -10.03
C CYS A 138 7.16 3.89 -10.16
N ILE A 139 6.21 3.93 -9.23
CA ILE A 139 5.08 3.00 -9.18
C ILE A 139 4.08 3.30 -10.30
N LEU A 140 3.84 4.57 -10.60
CA LEU A 140 2.84 5.01 -11.56
C LEU A 140 3.39 5.16 -12.98
N GLN A 141 4.51 4.53 -13.26
CA GLN A 141 5.07 4.54 -14.61
C GLN A 141 4.16 3.79 -15.59
N PRO A 142 3.88 4.36 -16.77
CA PRO A 142 3.16 3.63 -17.80
C PRO A 142 4.01 2.47 -18.32
N ILE A 143 3.36 1.38 -18.59
CA ILE A 143 4.02 0.21 -19.16
C ILE A 143 4.01 0.31 -20.68
#